data_a627867ed206afb170454cbce3345a34
#
_entry.id   a627867ed206afb170454cbce3345a34
#
_cell.length_a   1.000
_cell.length_b   1.000
_cell.length_c   1.000
_cell.angle_alpha   90.00
_cell.angle_beta   90.00
_cell.angle_gamma   90.00
#
_symmetry.space_group_name_H-M   'P 1'
#
loop_
_entity.id
_entity.type
_entity.pdbx_description
1 polymer ?
#
loop_
_entity_poly.entity_id
_entity_poly.type
_entity_poly.pdbx_seq_one_letter_code
_entity_poly.pdbx_strand_id
1 'polypeptide(L)'
;TNRVPPGQRLTDNWPVLHYGAVPRIDPATWSLRIWGLVSKEKTLTLPEFMALPMVKVFSDIHCVTTWSRLDNLWQGVGTAALMDVVGGLLPEARFAIVHAVGGWTTNLTLEDFFQTDVLLATTHDAQAIDAPHGGPVRLVVPRLYFWKSAKWVTGIEFTSKDRPGFWETRGYHNHGDPWTEERYS
;
A
#
# COMPACT_ATOMS: atom_id res chain seq x y z
N THR A 1 -15.15 -18.54 -10.65
CA THR A 1 -15.56 -17.99 -9.35
C THR A 1 -15.65 -16.47 -9.41
N ASN A 2 -16.52 -15.89 -8.62
CA ASN A 2 -16.74 -14.43 -8.54
C ASN A 2 -15.56 -13.67 -7.93
N ARG A 3 -14.45 -14.37 -7.59
CA ARG A 3 -13.29 -13.77 -6.90
C ARG A 3 -12.11 -13.53 -7.83
N VAL A 4 -12.21 -13.94 -9.10
CA VAL A 4 -11.12 -13.79 -10.07
C VAL A 4 -11.57 -12.78 -11.14
N PRO A 5 -10.94 -11.59 -11.18
CA PRO A 5 -11.26 -10.57 -12.19
C PRO A 5 -10.96 -11.04 -13.61
N PRO A 6 -11.51 -10.33 -14.62
CA PRO A 6 -11.22 -10.63 -16.03
C PRO A 6 -9.71 -10.63 -16.33
N GLY A 7 -9.26 -11.57 -17.14
CA GLY A 7 -7.87 -11.67 -17.57
C GLY A 7 -6.90 -12.21 -16.54
N GLN A 8 -7.37 -12.66 -15.38
CA GLN A 8 -6.54 -13.18 -14.31
C GLN A 8 -6.57 -14.71 -14.27
N ARG A 9 -5.47 -15.29 -13.78
CA ARG A 9 -5.35 -16.73 -13.49
C ARG A 9 -4.92 -16.93 -12.04
N LEU A 10 -5.40 -18.00 -11.43
CA LEU A 10 -5.07 -18.32 -10.04
C LEU A 10 -3.65 -18.85 -9.90
N THR A 11 -3.01 -18.51 -8.79
CA THR A 11 -1.74 -19.07 -8.35
C THR A 11 -1.74 -19.20 -6.83
N ASP A 12 -1.09 -20.26 -6.33
CA ASP A 12 -0.85 -20.42 -4.89
C ASP A 12 0.43 -19.71 -4.44
N ASN A 13 1.27 -19.32 -5.40
CA ASN A 13 2.51 -18.61 -5.13
C ASN A 13 2.26 -17.10 -4.99
N TRP A 14 3.14 -16.46 -4.25
CA TRP A 14 3.25 -15.01 -4.24
C TRP A 14 4.52 -14.62 -4.99
N PRO A 15 4.44 -14.35 -6.31
CA PRO A 15 5.61 -13.96 -7.09
C PRO A 15 6.26 -12.69 -6.58
N VAL A 16 7.59 -12.67 -6.60
CA VAL A 16 8.37 -11.46 -6.30
C VAL A 16 8.57 -10.70 -7.59
N LEU A 17 8.02 -9.49 -7.67
CA LEU A 17 8.15 -8.61 -8.81
C LEU A 17 8.61 -7.23 -8.33
N HIS A 18 9.73 -6.77 -8.83
CA HIS A 18 10.23 -5.43 -8.54
C HIS A 18 11.11 -4.92 -9.68
N TYR A 19 11.28 -3.61 -9.74
CA TYR A 19 12.20 -2.96 -10.66
C TYR A 19 13.45 -2.55 -9.89
N GLY A 20 14.61 -2.98 -10.36
CA GLY A 20 15.89 -2.71 -9.70
C GLY A 20 16.18 -3.65 -8.52
N ALA A 21 17.10 -3.26 -7.67
CA ALA A 21 17.52 -4.06 -6.53
C ALA A 21 16.57 -3.94 -5.36
N VAL A 22 16.48 -5.01 -4.56
CA VAL A 22 15.75 -4.99 -3.28
C VAL A 22 16.56 -4.13 -2.30
N PRO A 23 15.96 -3.08 -1.70
CA PRO A 23 16.67 -2.23 -0.78
C PRO A 23 17.02 -2.97 0.53
N ARG A 24 18.12 -2.59 1.13
CA ARG A 24 18.47 -3.00 2.49
C ARG A 24 17.90 -1.97 3.44
N ILE A 25 16.96 -2.38 4.28
CA ILE A 25 16.30 -1.49 5.25
C ILE A 25 16.68 -1.97 6.64
N ASP A 26 17.32 -1.08 7.40
CA ASP A 26 17.64 -1.32 8.81
C ASP A 26 16.41 -0.99 9.67
N PRO A 27 15.79 -1.97 10.35
CA PRO A 27 14.66 -1.72 11.22
C PRO A 27 14.93 -0.68 12.32
N ALA A 28 16.19 -0.55 12.75
CA ALA A 28 16.57 0.40 13.80
C ALA A 28 16.49 1.86 13.33
N THR A 29 16.62 2.12 12.03
CA THR A 29 16.56 3.47 11.45
C THR A 29 15.31 3.71 10.61
N TRP A 30 14.50 2.69 10.40
CA TRP A 30 13.26 2.84 9.65
C TRP A 30 12.30 3.81 10.37
N SER A 31 11.64 4.66 9.61
CA SER A 31 10.59 5.53 10.13
C SER A 31 9.47 5.70 9.09
N LEU A 32 8.29 6.06 9.57
CA LEU A 32 7.15 6.43 8.74
C LEU A 32 6.83 7.90 8.99
N ARG A 33 6.95 8.72 7.96
CA ARG A 33 6.54 10.12 7.98
C ARG A 33 5.14 10.27 7.43
N ILE A 34 4.28 11.00 8.13
CA ILE A 34 2.93 11.33 7.69
C ILE A 34 2.81 12.84 7.70
N TRP A 35 2.56 13.45 6.54
CA TRP A 35 2.59 14.90 6.39
C TRP A 35 1.66 15.41 5.30
N GLY A 36 1.76 16.70 4.99
CA GLY A 36 0.94 17.39 4.00
C GLY A 36 -0.32 17.97 4.64
N LEU A 37 -1.48 17.71 4.06
CA LEU A 37 -2.75 18.27 4.52
C LEU A 37 -3.31 17.49 5.71
N VAL A 38 -2.54 17.49 6.78
CA VAL A 38 -2.89 16.87 8.08
C VAL A 38 -2.89 17.94 9.16
N SER A 39 -3.61 17.69 10.25
CA SER A 39 -3.65 18.62 11.38
C SER A 39 -2.28 18.75 12.03
N LYS A 40 -1.55 17.63 12.20
CA LYS A 40 -0.22 17.61 12.79
C LYS A 40 0.65 16.56 12.09
N GLU A 41 1.74 17.01 11.47
CA GLU A 41 2.75 16.12 10.90
C GLU A 41 3.35 15.23 11.99
N LYS A 42 3.60 13.95 11.64
CA LYS A 42 4.17 12.97 12.57
C LYS A 42 5.17 12.07 11.85
N THR A 43 6.24 11.73 12.57
CA THR A 43 7.18 10.68 12.15
C THR A 43 7.22 9.62 13.25
N LEU A 44 7.00 8.36 12.87
CA LEU A 44 6.98 7.22 13.80
C LEU A 44 8.21 6.35 13.55
N THR A 45 8.88 5.95 14.61
CA THR A 45 9.86 4.85 14.56
C THR A 45 9.13 3.52 14.36
N LEU A 46 9.87 2.46 14.03
CA LEU A 46 9.25 1.13 13.88
C LEU A 46 8.57 0.66 15.19
N PRO A 47 9.19 0.77 16.38
CA PRO A 47 8.50 0.44 17.62
C PRO A 47 7.23 1.27 17.86
N GLU A 48 7.25 2.56 17.56
CA GLU A 48 6.06 3.41 17.68
C GLU A 48 4.96 2.99 16.72
N PHE A 49 5.33 2.66 15.46
CA PHE A 49 4.40 2.14 14.47
C PHE A 49 3.79 0.81 14.93
N MET A 50 4.62 -0.11 15.40
CA MET A 50 4.17 -1.43 15.87
C MET A 50 3.29 -1.37 17.11
N ALA A 51 3.33 -0.27 17.85
CA ALA A 51 2.47 -0.06 19.04
C ALA A 51 1.06 0.44 18.67
N LEU A 52 0.82 0.83 17.42
CA LEU A 52 -0.51 1.24 16.96
C LEU A 52 -1.47 0.03 16.93
N PRO A 53 -2.79 0.28 17.02
CA PRO A 53 -3.75 -0.82 16.91
C PRO A 53 -3.57 -1.61 15.61
N MET A 54 -3.42 -2.92 15.74
CA MET A 54 -3.25 -3.84 14.61
C MET A 54 -4.59 -4.41 14.18
N VAL A 55 -4.75 -4.61 12.88
CA VAL A 55 -5.91 -5.27 12.27
C VAL A 55 -5.45 -6.48 11.47
N LYS A 56 -6.35 -7.44 11.32
CA LYS A 56 -6.18 -8.58 10.42
C LYS A 56 -7.12 -8.40 9.24
N VAL A 57 -6.59 -8.56 8.05
CA VAL A 57 -7.36 -8.46 6.80
C VAL A 57 -7.16 -9.74 6.01
N PHE A 58 -8.25 -10.40 5.69
CA PHE A 58 -8.26 -11.59 4.85
C PHE A 58 -8.75 -11.18 3.48
N SER A 59 -7.90 -11.26 2.47
CA SER A 59 -8.22 -10.71 1.16
C SER A 59 -7.51 -11.41 0.01
N ASP A 60 -8.00 -11.13 -1.20
CA ASP A 60 -7.39 -11.58 -2.45
C ASP A 60 -6.53 -10.45 -3.02
N ILE A 61 -5.48 -10.82 -3.76
CA ILE A 61 -4.64 -9.87 -4.46
C ILE A 61 -4.61 -10.18 -5.95
N HIS A 62 -4.55 -9.12 -6.77
CA HIS A 62 -4.60 -9.22 -8.22
C HIS A 62 -3.46 -8.39 -8.81
N CYS A 63 -2.55 -9.05 -9.54
CA CYS A 63 -1.44 -8.38 -10.19
C CYS A 63 -1.75 -8.09 -11.65
N VAL A 64 -1.31 -6.94 -12.14
CA VAL A 64 -1.47 -6.56 -13.55
C VAL A 64 -0.78 -7.54 -14.50
N THR A 65 0.21 -8.29 -14.03
CA THR A 65 0.88 -9.37 -14.77
C THR A 65 0.05 -10.65 -14.85
N THR A 66 -1.25 -10.55 -14.58
CA THR A 66 -2.31 -11.54 -14.81
C THR A 66 -2.46 -12.64 -13.78
N TRP A 67 -1.72 -12.63 -12.67
CA TRP A 67 -1.95 -13.60 -11.62
C TRP A 67 -2.80 -13.04 -10.48
N SER A 68 -3.60 -13.90 -9.86
CA SER A 68 -4.36 -13.61 -8.64
C SER A 68 -4.04 -14.66 -7.60
N ARG A 69 -3.83 -14.23 -6.37
CA ARG A 69 -3.68 -15.12 -5.22
C ARG A 69 -4.81 -14.85 -4.25
N LEU A 70 -5.58 -15.86 -3.94
CA LEU A 70 -6.71 -15.78 -3.02
C LEU A 70 -6.27 -16.06 -1.58
N ASP A 71 -7.09 -15.64 -0.63
CA ASP A 71 -6.99 -16.03 0.78
C ASP A 71 -5.67 -15.61 1.44
N ASN A 72 -5.27 -14.36 1.26
CA ASN A 72 -4.12 -13.80 1.96
C ASN A 72 -4.54 -13.27 3.32
N LEU A 73 -3.85 -13.67 4.37
CA LEU A 73 -4.04 -13.11 5.70
C LEU A 73 -2.97 -12.05 5.97
N TRP A 74 -3.39 -10.80 5.97
CA TRP A 74 -2.53 -9.65 6.29
C TRP A 74 -2.75 -9.20 7.73
N GLN A 75 -1.67 -8.77 8.39
CA GLN A 75 -1.77 -8.09 9.66
C GLN A 75 -0.91 -6.83 9.64
N GLY A 76 -1.43 -5.76 10.19
CA GLY A 76 -0.75 -4.48 10.25
C GLY A 76 -1.66 -3.38 10.76
N VAL A 77 -1.29 -2.15 10.46
CA VAL A 77 -2.03 -0.96 10.89
C VAL A 77 -3.00 -0.55 9.80
N GLY A 78 -4.30 -0.55 10.08
CA GLY A 78 -5.30 -0.01 9.16
C GLY A 78 -5.04 1.47 8.88
N THR A 79 -5.22 1.90 7.63
CA THR A 79 -4.92 3.29 7.25
C THR A 79 -5.75 4.30 8.03
N ALA A 80 -6.97 3.95 8.42
CA ALA A 80 -7.83 4.82 9.23
C ALA A 80 -7.23 5.15 10.61
N ALA A 81 -6.44 4.24 11.18
CA ALA A 81 -5.80 4.47 12.49
C ALA A 81 -4.74 5.59 12.44
N LEU A 82 -4.23 5.91 11.26
CA LEU A 82 -3.27 7.00 11.10
C LEU A 82 -3.90 8.37 11.39
N MET A 83 -5.21 8.48 11.29
CA MET A 83 -5.91 9.74 11.56
C MET A 83 -5.78 10.17 13.02
N ASP A 84 -5.83 9.22 13.95
CA ASP A 84 -5.60 9.51 15.38
C ASP A 84 -4.16 9.99 15.62
N VAL A 85 -3.20 9.49 14.84
CA VAL A 85 -1.78 9.87 14.96
C VAL A 85 -1.56 11.32 14.56
N VAL A 86 -2.21 11.79 13.50
CA VAL A 86 -2.00 13.13 12.91
C VAL A 86 -3.11 14.13 13.27
N GLY A 87 -4.10 13.73 14.07
CA GLY A 87 -5.21 14.61 14.46
C GLY A 87 -6.19 14.92 13.35
N GLY A 88 -6.29 14.04 12.34
CA GLY A 88 -7.18 14.16 11.21
C GLY A 88 -6.59 14.90 10.02
N LEU A 89 -7.35 14.92 8.92
CA LEU A 89 -6.99 15.61 7.69
C LEU A 89 -7.52 17.04 7.67
N LEU A 90 -6.82 17.92 6.95
CA LEU A 90 -7.36 19.23 6.60
C LEU A 90 -8.44 19.06 5.51
N PRO A 91 -9.43 19.99 5.44
CA PRO A 91 -10.58 19.83 4.53
C PRO A 91 -10.22 19.76 3.05
N GLU A 92 -9.08 20.31 2.64
CA GLU A 92 -8.63 20.34 1.25
C GLU A 92 -8.03 19.01 0.78
N ALA A 93 -7.73 18.07 1.68
CA ALA A 93 -7.14 16.79 1.33
C ALA A 93 -8.08 15.96 0.43
N ARG A 94 -7.52 15.41 -0.66
CA ARG A 94 -8.24 14.58 -1.64
C ARG A 94 -7.51 13.30 -2.00
N PHE A 95 -6.18 13.27 -1.85
CA PHE A 95 -5.34 12.17 -2.28
C PHE A 95 -4.32 11.82 -1.21
N ALA A 96 -3.92 10.55 -1.21
CA ALA A 96 -2.77 10.04 -0.47
C ALA A 96 -1.68 9.65 -1.47
N ILE A 97 -0.49 10.21 -1.30
CA ILE A 97 0.70 9.84 -2.05
C ILE A 97 1.55 8.98 -1.12
N VAL A 98 1.75 7.73 -1.48
CA VAL A 98 2.51 6.77 -0.68
C VAL A 98 3.94 6.73 -1.20
N HIS A 99 4.88 7.02 -0.32
CA HIS A 99 6.31 7.08 -0.62
C HIS A 99 7.02 5.84 -0.09
N ALA A 100 7.96 5.34 -0.87
CA ALA A 100 8.74 4.16 -0.55
C ALA A 100 10.23 4.44 -0.69
N VAL A 101 11.05 3.56 -0.11
CA VAL A 101 12.51 3.62 -0.26
C VAL A 101 12.89 3.61 -1.74
N GLY A 102 13.85 4.43 -2.14
CA GLY A 102 14.31 4.53 -3.52
C GLY A 102 13.53 5.51 -4.38
N GLY A 103 12.67 6.33 -3.78
CA GLY A 103 11.90 7.36 -4.50
C GLY A 103 10.66 6.83 -5.21
N TRP A 104 10.25 5.60 -4.96
CA TRP A 104 9.01 5.04 -5.49
C TRP A 104 7.80 5.72 -4.86
N THR A 105 6.80 6.01 -5.67
CA THR A 105 5.52 6.55 -5.18
C THR A 105 4.36 5.88 -5.89
N THR A 106 3.22 5.85 -5.21
CA THR A 106 1.92 5.58 -5.83
C THR A 106 0.89 6.54 -5.26
N ASN A 107 -0.15 6.80 -6.02
CA ASN A 107 -1.20 7.73 -5.66
C ASN A 107 -2.53 7.00 -5.50
N LEU A 108 -3.33 7.45 -4.54
CA LEU A 108 -4.65 6.89 -4.23
C LEU A 108 -5.60 8.03 -3.92
N THR A 109 -6.87 7.88 -4.32
CA THR A 109 -7.92 8.71 -3.77
C THR A 109 -8.10 8.41 -2.28
N LEU A 110 -8.60 9.36 -1.50
CA LEU A 110 -8.90 9.11 -0.09
C LEU A 110 -9.96 8.02 0.07
N GLU A 111 -10.91 7.92 -0.86
CA GLU A 111 -11.92 6.87 -0.85
C GLU A 111 -11.27 5.48 -0.88
N ASP A 112 -10.32 5.27 -1.79
CA ASP A 112 -9.61 4.00 -1.88
C ASP A 112 -8.66 3.77 -0.70
N PHE A 113 -7.93 4.81 -0.29
CA PHE A 113 -6.95 4.72 0.80
C PHE A 113 -7.58 4.35 2.14
N PHE A 114 -8.77 4.87 2.43
CA PHE A 114 -9.44 4.65 3.71
C PHE A 114 -10.49 3.54 3.70
N GLN A 115 -10.48 2.66 2.70
CA GLN A 115 -11.31 1.46 2.78
C GLN A 115 -10.89 0.60 3.98
N THR A 116 -11.85 -0.10 4.58
CA THR A 116 -11.64 -0.86 5.81
C THR A 116 -10.66 -2.02 5.67
N ASP A 117 -10.41 -2.49 4.44
CA ASP A 117 -9.48 -3.57 4.12
C ASP A 117 -8.08 -3.07 3.70
N VAL A 118 -7.84 -1.76 3.74
CA VAL A 118 -6.54 -1.16 3.38
C VAL A 118 -5.70 -0.98 4.63
N LEU A 119 -4.46 -1.47 4.58
CA LEU A 119 -3.56 -1.45 5.73
C LEU A 119 -2.10 -1.26 5.31
N LEU A 120 -1.31 -0.84 6.29
CA LEU A 120 0.15 -0.93 6.25
C LEU A 120 0.55 -2.24 6.92
N ALA A 121 0.86 -3.24 6.11
CA ALA A 121 1.06 -4.62 6.55
C ALA A 121 2.49 -4.87 7.01
N THR A 122 2.62 -5.65 8.08
CA THR A 122 3.89 -6.13 8.63
C THR A 122 4.03 -7.64 8.54
N THR A 123 2.90 -8.38 8.44
CA THR A 123 2.90 -9.83 8.29
C THR A 123 1.96 -10.27 7.17
N HIS A 124 2.31 -11.40 6.56
CA HIS A 124 1.52 -12.11 5.58
C HIS A 124 1.50 -13.60 5.95
N ASP A 125 0.30 -14.19 6.03
CA ASP A 125 0.11 -15.58 6.42
C ASP A 125 0.90 -15.93 7.70
N ALA A 126 0.79 -15.06 8.72
CA ALA A 126 1.39 -15.17 10.04
C ALA A 126 2.93 -15.04 10.09
N GLN A 127 3.58 -14.66 8.99
CA GLN A 127 5.03 -14.46 8.95
C GLN A 127 5.37 -13.01 8.62
N ALA A 128 6.46 -12.50 9.19
CA ALA A 128 6.96 -11.17 8.86
C ALA A 128 7.23 -11.08 7.35
N ILE A 129 6.81 -9.96 6.75
CA ILE A 129 7.01 -9.74 5.31
C ILE A 129 8.49 -9.53 5.05
N ASP A 130 9.06 -10.37 4.18
CA ASP A 130 10.46 -10.28 3.81
C ASP A 130 10.77 -9.08 2.91
N ALA A 131 12.04 -8.75 2.78
CA ALA A 131 12.47 -7.59 1.99
C ALA A 131 12.03 -7.66 0.52
N PRO A 132 12.14 -8.80 -0.19
CA PRO A 132 11.67 -8.89 -1.58
C PRO A 132 10.18 -8.62 -1.76
N HIS A 133 9.36 -8.94 -0.77
CA HIS A 133 7.92 -8.69 -0.79
C HIS A 133 7.51 -7.34 -0.19
N GLY A 134 8.47 -6.51 0.21
CA GLY A 134 8.23 -5.13 0.62
C GLY A 134 8.35 -4.83 2.10
N GLY A 135 8.83 -5.79 2.92
CA GLY A 135 9.04 -5.55 4.34
C GLY A 135 10.10 -4.48 4.63
N PRO A 136 10.11 -3.95 5.85
CA PRO A 136 9.33 -4.33 7.03
C PRO A 136 7.86 -3.89 7.00
N VAL A 137 7.50 -2.87 6.20
CA VAL A 137 6.14 -2.34 6.11
C VAL A 137 5.78 -2.08 4.65
N ARG A 138 4.67 -2.63 4.22
CA ARG A 138 4.14 -2.40 2.88
C ARG A 138 2.67 -2.02 2.91
N LEU A 139 2.23 -1.29 1.88
CA LEU A 139 0.81 -1.00 1.68
C LEU A 139 0.12 -2.22 1.04
N VAL A 140 -1.11 -2.47 1.43
CA VAL A 140 -2.00 -3.45 0.78
C VAL A 140 -3.35 -2.81 0.52
N VAL A 141 -3.72 -2.72 -0.76
CA VAL A 141 -5.00 -2.18 -1.24
C VAL A 141 -5.68 -3.28 -2.07
N PRO A 142 -6.47 -4.18 -1.43
CA PRO A 142 -6.97 -5.38 -2.11
C PRO A 142 -7.84 -5.11 -3.33
N ARG A 143 -8.59 -4.04 -3.34
CA ARG A 143 -9.52 -3.70 -4.42
C ARG A 143 -8.86 -3.22 -5.71
N LEU A 144 -7.59 -2.82 -5.66
CA LEU A 144 -6.85 -2.32 -6.82
C LEU A 144 -5.78 -3.33 -7.24
N TYR A 145 -5.31 -3.20 -8.48
CA TYR A 145 -4.16 -3.98 -8.92
C TYR A 145 -2.97 -3.77 -7.99
N PHE A 146 -2.16 -4.81 -7.84
CA PHE A 146 -1.17 -4.90 -6.77
C PHE A 146 -0.04 -3.88 -6.86
N TRP A 147 0.21 -3.24 -8.03
CA TRP A 147 1.20 -2.16 -8.09
C TRP A 147 0.82 -0.94 -7.22
N LYS A 148 -0.48 -0.77 -6.93
CA LYS A 148 -0.96 0.28 -6.02
C LYS A 148 -0.63 -0.02 -4.56
N SER A 149 -0.28 -1.26 -4.26
CA SER A 149 0.15 -1.70 -2.93
C SER A 149 1.66 -1.57 -2.82
N ALA A 150 2.13 -0.36 -2.52
CA ALA A 150 3.56 -0.01 -2.52
C ALA A 150 4.34 -0.81 -1.49
N LYS A 151 5.51 -1.34 -1.90
CA LYS A 151 6.49 -1.97 -1.02
C LYS A 151 7.35 -0.91 -0.31
N TRP A 152 8.00 -1.29 0.76
CA TRP A 152 9.03 -0.49 1.44
C TRP A 152 8.56 0.91 1.80
N VAL A 153 7.37 1.01 2.36
CA VAL A 153 6.73 2.30 2.66
C VAL A 153 7.48 3.02 3.77
N THR A 154 7.76 4.30 3.55
CA THR A 154 8.39 5.19 4.51
C THR A 154 7.66 6.52 4.67
N GLY A 155 6.64 6.79 3.87
CA GLY A 155 5.94 8.06 3.97
C GLY A 155 4.55 8.03 3.36
N ILE A 156 3.67 8.85 3.93
CA ILE A 156 2.33 9.09 3.41
C ILE A 156 2.11 10.60 3.42
N GLU A 157 1.87 11.15 2.25
CA GLU A 157 1.63 12.57 2.04
C GLU A 157 0.19 12.78 1.59
N PHE A 158 -0.55 13.63 2.30
CA PHE A 158 -1.92 13.98 1.91
C PHE A 158 -1.93 15.28 1.13
N THR A 159 -2.57 15.26 -0.04
CA THR A 159 -2.54 16.37 -1.00
C THR A 159 -3.93 16.74 -1.48
N SER A 160 -4.09 17.97 -2.00
CA SER A 160 -5.33 18.42 -2.65
C SER A 160 -5.38 18.04 -4.12
N LYS A 161 -4.22 17.84 -4.75
CA LYS A 161 -4.08 17.51 -6.17
C LYS A 161 -3.49 16.12 -6.33
N ASP A 162 -3.97 15.41 -7.35
CA ASP A 162 -3.43 14.10 -7.71
C ASP A 162 -1.99 14.25 -8.21
N ARG A 163 -1.16 13.26 -7.87
CA ARG A 163 0.23 13.19 -8.33
C ARG A 163 0.52 11.73 -8.69
N PRO A 164 0.31 11.36 -9.97
CA PRO A 164 0.62 10.00 -10.43
C PRO A 164 2.03 9.57 -10.04
N GLY A 165 2.16 8.32 -9.60
CA GLY A 165 3.41 7.79 -9.11
C GLY A 165 4.27 7.14 -10.19
N PHE A 166 5.22 6.30 -9.76
CA PHE A 166 6.22 5.71 -10.64
C PHE A 166 5.59 4.89 -11.78
N TRP A 167 4.69 3.96 -11.47
CA TRP A 167 4.10 3.08 -12.48
C TRP A 167 3.04 3.79 -13.30
N GLU A 168 2.25 4.67 -12.67
CA GLU A 168 1.21 5.43 -13.35
C GLU A 168 1.79 6.36 -14.41
N THR A 169 2.95 6.97 -14.16
CA THR A 169 3.65 7.80 -15.15
C THR A 169 4.35 6.99 -16.24
N ARG A 170 4.39 5.67 -16.10
CA ARG A 170 5.02 4.74 -17.06
C ARG A 170 4.03 3.87 -17.81
N GLY A 171 2.78 4.26 -17.84
CA GLY A 171 1.75 3.65 -18.67
C GLY A 171 0.74 2.77 -17.96
N TYR A 172 0.86 2.55 -16.66
CA TYR A 172 -0.20 1.88 -15.91
C TYR A 172 -1.35 2.86 -15.60
N HIS A 173 -2.55 2.29 -15.45
CA HIS A 173 -3.75 3.07 -15.19
C HIS A 173 -3.64 3.85 -13.87
N ASN A 174 -4.17 5.07 -13.85
CA ASN A 174 -4.07 5.92 -12.65
C ASN A 174 -4.87 5.39 -11.46
N HIS A 175 -5.96 4.65 -11.70
CA HIS A 175 -6.80 4.05 -10.65
C HIS A 175 -6.48 2.57 -10.42
N GLY A 176 -6.53 1.75 -11.47
CA GLY A 176 -6.10 0.36 -11.41
C GLY A 176 -7.12 -0.62 -10.87
N ASP A 177 -8.40 -0.50 -11.26
CA ASP A 177 -9.44 -1.45 -10.89
C ASP A 177 -9.33 -2.76 -11.70
N PRO A 178 -9.08 -3.91 -11.05
CA PRO A 178 -8.96 -5.19 -11.73
C PRO A 178 -10.27 -5.67 -12.37
N TRP A 179 -11.40 -5.31 -11.81
CA TRP A 179 -12.70 -5.79 -12.26
C TRP A 179 -13.16 -5.12 -13.56
N THR A 180 -12.65 -3.93 -13.84
CA THR A 180 -12.85 -3.22 -15.11
C THR A 180 -11.61 -3.25 -16.00
N GLU A 181 -10.62 -4.08 -15.66
CA GLU A 181 -9.34 -4.23 -16.37
C GLU A 181 -8.61 -2.89 -16.61
N GLU A 182 -8.57 -2.04 -15.59
CA GLU A 182 -7.81 -0.79 -15.65
C GLU A 182 -6.31 -1.03 -15.54
N ARG A 183 -5.73 -1.68 -16.55
CA ARG A 183 -4.29 -2.04 -16.58
C ARG A 183 -3.43 -0.90 -17.08
N TYR A 184 -3.84 -0.27 -18.18
CA TYR A 184 -3.05 0.74 -18.88
C TYR A 184 -3.85 2.02 -19.06
N SER A 185 -3.13 3.12 -19.14
CA SER A 185 -3.73 4.44 -19.40
C SER A 185 -4.14 4.61 -20.88
#